data_345be755e68c2208c9560e183085e0d2
#
_entry.id   345be755e68c2208c9560e183085e0d2
#
_cell.length_a   1.000
_cell.length_b   1.000
_cell.length_c   1.000
_cell.angle_alpha   90.00
_cell.angle_beta   90.00
_cell.angle_gamma   90.00
#
_symmetry.space_group_name_H-M   'P 1'
#
loop_
_entity.id
_entity.type
_entity.pdbx_description
1 polymer ?
#
loop_
_entity_poly.entity_id
_entity_poly.type
_entity_poly.pdbx_seq_one_letter_code
_entity_poly.pdbx_strand_id
1 'polypeptide(L)'
;MHLNSQNSDYVYRGGVKYITENSIVVVDISSGSVLFFSKDGTPKSRFIHYGQGPEEYSSPNFSVVYDEKEDDLYVIDGGFFINKSHPIRVYSSTGEYKRTLYLPAEPMPLVDFDDHSLFVYDMQNVNNKSYIEEPDLSSQLMDSSIYRISKKTGKVLEYVEFPINDVDIFIYNNEMKMKYMKFYVSRIKNCAAGLFICLPETDTVFLYGKDKTLTPVICKTPLVSNLNPRFVLGGFLDAGNYQYITVEPLINMMDKNFSDEYNRLVKHYIRDKKTDEIFRQKISLPDYKGKDFFIESHTTYFTGKETLACFSLDIFELKQAEKENKLSGKLKEFASTLNENEDNNVYVLATFK
;
A
#
# COMPACT_ATOMS: atom_id res chain seq x y z
N MET A 1 -4.97 16.43 11.02
CA MET A 1 -5.55 15.50 12.02
C MET A 1 -4.40 14.94 12.86
N HIS A 2 -4.56 14.92 14.15
CA HIS A 2 -3.63 14.30 15.09
C HIS A 2 -4.30 13.04 15.66
N LEU A 3 -3.62 11.90 15.58
CA LEU A 3 -4.07 10.70 16.25
C LEU A 3 -3.68 10.82 17.72
N ASN A 4 -4.70 11.01 18.56
CA ASN A 4 -4.54 11.45 19.94
C ASN A 4 -3.79 10.41 20.78
N SER A 5 -2.72 10.85 21.43
CA SER A 5 -1.89 10.08 22.35
C SER A 5 -2.23 10.31 23.83
N GLN A 6 -3.47 10.74 24.16
CA GLN A 6 -3.90 11.07 25.53
C GLN A 6 -3.54 10.03 26.58
N ASN A 7 -3.16 8.84 26.13
CA ASN A 7 -2.61 7.79 26.96
C ASN A 7 -1.35 7.26 26.24
N SER A 8 -0.26 7.02 26.98
CA SER A 8 0.99 6.42 26.46
C SER A 8 0.76 5.13 25.68
N ASP A 9 -0.36 4.45 25.89
CA ASP A 9 -0.76 3.24 25.18
C ASP A 9 -1.06 3.46 23.70
N TYR A 10 -1.32 4.70 23.28
CA TYR A 10 -1.62 5.06 21.89
C TYR A 10 -0.49 5.80 21.18
N VAL A 11 0.69 5.89 21.79
CA VAL A 11 1.90 6.30 21.11
C VAL A 11 2.44 5.12 20.30
N TYR A 12 2.81 5.35 19.05
CA TYR A 12 3.26 4.29 18.14
C TYR A 12 4.39 4.75 17.24
N ARG A 13 5.16 3.77 16.75
CA ARG A 13 6.15 3.93 15.68
C ARG A 13 5.69 3.12 14.47
N GLY A 14 5.13 3.79 13.51
CA GLY A 14 4.56 3.15 12.35
C GLY A 14 3.72 4.13 11.54
N GLY A 15 2.68 3.63 10.87
CA GLY A 15 1.87 4.46 10.04
C GLY A 15 0.45 3.94 9.83
N VAL A 16 -0.37 4.79 9.26
CA VAL A 16 -1.70 4.44 8.81
C VAL A 16 -1.59 3.36 7.73
N LYS A 17 -2.30 2.26 7.93
CA LYS A 17 -2.35 1.13 7.00
C LYS A 17 -3.69 1.03 6.28
N TYR A 18 -4.76 1.42 6.95
CA TYR A 18 -6.10 1.38 6.37
C TYR A 18 -6.96 2.54 6.86
N ILE A 19 -7.83 3.04 6.00
CA ILE A 19 -8.82 4.07 6.35
C ILE A 19 -10.17 3.62 5.76
N THR A 20 -11.18 3.52 6.63
CA THR A 20 -12.56 3.25 6.26
C THR A 20 -13.42 4.52 6.34
N GLU A 21 -14.72 4.39 6.30
CA GLU A 21 -15.64 5.51 6.51
C GLU A 21 -15.51 6.09 7.93
N ASN A 22 -15.37 5.25 8.96
CA ASN A 22 -15.42 5.66 10.37
C ASN A 22 -14.15 5.35 11.17
N SER A 23 -13.18 4.64 10.57
CA SER A 23 -12.02 4.15 11.30
C SER A 23 -10.71 4.39 10.57
N ILE A 24 -9.65 4.59 11.34
CA ILE A 24 -8.27 4.62 10.90
C ILE A 24 -7.54 3.50 11.61
N VAL A 25 -6.89 2.63 10.85
CA VAL A 25 -6.09 1.52 11.36
C VAL A 25 -4.62 1.86 11.23
N VAL A 26 -3.93 1.82 12.34
CA VAL A 26 -2.48 2.03 12.44
C VAL A 26 -1.82 0.75 12.90
N VAL A 27 -0.67 0.45 12.35
CA VAL A 27 0.17 -0.65 12.81
C VAL A 27 1.49 -0.07 13.34
N ASP A 28 1.78 -0.37 14.60
CA ASP A 28 3.06 -0.09 15.21
C ASP A 28 4.02 -1.25 14.94
N ILE A 29 4.96 -1.02 14.04
CA ILE A 29 5.92 -2.03 13.62
C ILE A 29 6.94 -2.38 14.70
N SER A 30 7.10 -1.55 15.73
CA SER A 30 8.05 -1.77 16.81
C SER A 30 7.51 -2.71 17.89
N SER A 31 6.22 -2.58 18.22
CA SER A 31 5.55 -3.40 19.23
C SER A 31 4.69 -4.52 18.65
N GLY A 32 4.39 -4.47 17.35
CA GLY A 32 3.40 -5.34 16.73
C GLY A 32 1.96 -4.99 17.12
N SER A 33 1.72 -3.79 17.67
CA SER A 33 0.38 -3.36 18.03
C SER A 33 -0.44 -2.95 16.82
N VAL A 34 -1.72 -3.29 16.85
CA VAL A 34 -2.73 -2.71 15.97
C VAL A 34 -3.58 -1.72 16.79
N LEU A 35 -3.71 -0.51 16.25
CA LEU A 35 -4.43 0.57 16.90
C LEU A 35 -5.56 1.05 15.98
N PHE A 36 -6.71 1.25 16.58
CA PHE A 36 -7.89 1.82 15.93
C PHE A 36 -8.17 3.20 16.45
N PHE A 37 -8.42 4.11 15.54
CA PHE A 37 -8.87 5.48 15.81
C PHE A 37 -10.13 5.77 15.02
N SER A 38 -10.95 6.69 15.54
CA SER A 38 -12.00 7.31 14.74
C SER A 38 -11.41 8.33 13.76
N LYS A 39 -12.20 8.78 12.77
CA LYS A 39 -11.71 9.76 11.78
C LYS A 39 -11.31 11.12 12.36
N ASP A 40 -11.77 11.47 13.53
CA ASP A 40 -11.35 12.69 14.25
C ASP A 40 -10.03 12.53 15.02
N GLY A 41 -9.47 11.30 15.03
CA GLY A 41 -8.23 10.96 15.72
C GLY A 41 -8.41 10.45 17.14
N THR A 42 -9.65 10.26 17.62
CA THR A 42 -9.92 9.70 18.95
C THR A 42 -9.57 8.22 19.00
N PRO A 43 -8.81 7.73 20.00
CA PRO A 43 -8.53 6.32 20.20
C PRO A 43 -9.80 5.50 20.39
N LYS A 44 -9.87 4.33 19.76
CA LYS A 44 -10.98 3.36 19.90
C LYS A 44 -10.55 2.11 20.65
N SER A 45 -9.48 1.46 20.12
CA SER A 45 -8.97 0.21 20.69
C SER A 45 -7.51 0.01 20.31
N ARG A 46 -6.82 -0.81 21.09
CA ARG A 46 -5.48 -1.30 20.84
C ARG A 46 -5.37 -2.75 21.26
N PHE A 47 -4.70 -3.56 20.46
CA PHE A 47 -4.36 -4.93 20.83
C PHE A 47 -3.01 -5.36 20.27
N ILE A 48 -2.47 -6.43 20.82
CA ILE A 48 -1.23 -7.07 20.39
C ILE A 48 -1.46 -8.57 20.39
N HIS A 49 -1.26 -9.20 19.24
CA HIS A 49 -1.21 -10.65 19.09
C HIS A 49 0.11 -11.07 18.40
N TYR A 50 1.18 -10.36 18.74
CA TYR A 50 2.51 -10.64 18.20
C TYR A 50 3.14 -11.81 18.94
N GLY A 51 3.41 -12.92 18.23
CA GLY A 51 3.98 -14.11 18.82
C GLY A 51 4.10 -15.28 17.83
N GLN A 52 4.14 -16.51 18.38
CA GLN A 52 4.29 -17.75 17.62
C GLN A 52 3.13 -18.72 17.82
N GLY A 53 2.10 -18.30 18.52
CA GLY A 53 0.90 -19.12 18.77
C GLY A 53 0.00 -19.24 17.52
N PRO A 54 -0.98 -20.17 17.55
CA PRO A 54 -1.85 -20.43 16.40
C PRO A 54 -2.75 -19.25 16.03
N GLU A 55 -3.04 -18.38 17.00
CA GLU A 55 -3.86 -17.19 16.84
C GLU A 55 -3.03 -15.90 16.77
N GLU A 56 -1.70 -16.02 16.77
CA GLU A 56 -0.77 -14.88 16.78
C GLU A 56 -0.17 -14.64 15.40
N TYR A 57 0.21 -13.40 15.13
CA TYR A 57 0.94 -13.02 13.92
C TYR A 57 2.41 -12.73 14.23
N SER A 58 3.31 -13.14 13.35
CA SER A 58 4.76 -12.93 13.52
C SER A 58 5.22 -11.57 13.02
N SER A 59 4.49 -10.95 12.12
CA SER A 59 4.75 -9.59 11.63
C SER A 59 3.51 -9.00 10.97
N PRO A 60 2.90 -7.94 11.51
CA PRO A 60 1.75 -7.26 10.89
C PRO A 60 2.16 -6.28 9.78
N ASN A 61 3.39 -6.37 9.31
CA ASN A 61 4.07 -5.24 8.67
C ASN A 61 3.68 -4.99 7.21
N PHE A 62 3.15 -5.98 6.49
CA PHE A 62 3.05 -5.87 5.03
C PHE A 62 1.67 -5.50 4.50
N SER A 63 0.62 -6.11 4.99
CA SER A 63 -0.73 -5.81 4.51
C SER A 63 -1.75 -6.03 5.61
N VAL A 64 -2.62 -5.07 5.77
CA VAL A 64 -3.80 -5.14 6.65
C VAL A 64 -4.98 -4.69 5.82
N VAL A 65 -6.07 -5.43 5.89
CA VAL A 65 -7.36 -5.04 5.30
C VAL A 65 -8.40 -5.05 6.41
N TYR A 66 -9.22 -4.02 6.47
CA TYR A 66 -10.30 -3.94 7.45
C TYR A 66 -11.66 -3.80 6.77
N ASP A 67 -12.48 -4.80 6.95
CA ASP A 67 -13.89 -4.79 6.59
C ASP A 67 -14.69 -4.25 7.79
N GLU A 68 -15.03 -2.96 7.73
CA GLU A 68 -15.72 -2.28 8.83
C GLU A 68 -17.15 -2.80 9.04
N LYS A 69 -17.79 -3.32 8.00
CA LYS A 69 -19.16 -3.84 8.05
C LYS A 69 -19.27 -5.13 8.86
N GLU A 70 -18.32 -6.05 8.66
CA GLU A 70 -18.25 -7.33 9.34
C GLU A 70 -17.37 -7.27 10.60
N ASP A 71 -16.75 -6.14 10.87
CA ASP A 71 -15.72 -5.94 11.89
C ASP A 71 -14.59 -6.98 11.78
N ASP A 72 -14.11 -7.21 10.55
CA ASP A 72 -13.07 -8.19 10.23
C ASP A 72 -11.77 -7.49 9.84
N LEU A 73 -10.76 -7.59 10.69
CA LEU A 73 -9.39 -7.16 10.37
C LEU A 73 -8.58 -8.36 9.89
N TYR A 74 -8.21 -8.36 8.62
CA TYR A 74 -7.34 -9.35 7.99
C TYR A 74 -5.89 -8.93 8.17
N VAL A 75 -5.10 -9.73 8.86
CA VAL A 75 -3.67 -9.51 9.11
C VAL A 75 -2.88 -10.60 8.43
N ILE A 76 -1.99 -10.23 7.51
CA ILE A 76 -1.11 -11.16 6.84
C ILE A 76 0.10 -11.43 7.72
N ASP A 77 0.33 -12.69 8.01
CA ASP A 77 1.51 -13.14 8.76
C ASP A 77 2.72 -13.18 7.80
N GLY A 78 3.41 -12.05 7.71
CA GLY A 78 4.51 -11.84 6.80
C GLY A 78 5.85 -12.27 7.36
N GLY A 79 6.21 -13.53 7.18
CA GLY A 79 7.61 -13.94 7.28
C GLY A 79 8.19 -14.08 5.87
N PHE A 80 9.38 -13.53 5.61
CA PHE A 80 10.14 -13.74 4.37
C PHE A 80 10.61 -15.21 4.19
N PHE A 81 9.78 -16.17 4.52
CA PHE A 81 10.17 -17.58 4.44
C PHE A 81 9.63 -18.20 3.16
N ILE A 82 10.51 -18.41 2.22
CA ILE A 82 10.33 -19.25 1.05
C ILE A 82 9.72 -20.60 1.51
N ASN A 83 8.65 -21.04 0.88
CA ASN A 83 8.00 -22.35 1.05
C ASN A 83 7.09 -22.58 2.27
N LYS A 84 6.44 -21.57 2.85
CA LYS A 84 5.37 -21.79 3.84
C LYS A 84 4.07 -21.11 3.43
N SER A 85 2.94 -21.77 3.68
CA SER A 85 1.63 -21.10 3.57
C SER A 85 1.61 -19.90 4.53
N HIS A 86 1.16 -18.76 4.02
CA HIS A 86 1.03 -17.55 4.81
C HIS A 86 -0.41 -17.44 5.31
N PRO A 87 -0.67 -17.72 6.58
CA PRO A 87 -2.01 -17.60 7.13
C PRO A 87 -2.40 -16.13 7.22
N ILE A 88 -3.63 -15.83 6.83
CA ILE A 88 -4.27 -14.55 7.13
C ILE A 88 -5.08 -14.74 8.40
N ARG A 89 -4.72 -14.07 9.46
CA ARG A 89 -5.47 -14.08 10.71
C ARG A 89 -6.51 -12.99 10.72
N VAL A 90 -7.70 -13.34 11.18
CA VAL A 90 -8.84 -12.41 11.19
C VAL A 90 -9.23 -12.13 12.63
N TYR A 91 -9.25 -10.84 12.99
CA TYR A 91 -9.62 -10.34 14.31
C TYR A 91 -10.77 -9.34 14.20
N SER A 92 -11.44 -9.07 15.33
CA SER A 92 -12.27 -7.88 15.45
C SER A 92 -11.43 -6.61 15.62
N SER A 93 -12.06 -5.46 15.54
CA SER A 93 -11.41 -4.16 15.86
C SER A 93 -10.96 -4.06 17.33
N THR A 94 -11.50 -4.89 18.20
CA THR A 94 -11.10 -4.98 19.63
C THR A 94 -10.02 -6.04 19.88
N GLY A 95 -9.59 -6.76 18.84
CA GLY A 95 -8.55 -7.79 18.92
C GLY A 95 -9.06 -9.19 19.23
N GLU A 96 -10.37 -9.45 19.24
CA GLU A 96 -10.88 -10.81 19.38
C GLU A 96 -10.52 -11.63 18.14
N TYR A 97 -9.85 -12.77 18.33
CA TYR A 97 -9.54 -13.69 17.23
C TYR A 97 -10.83 -14.35 16.72
N LYS A 98 -11.03 -14.33 15.41
CA LYS A 98 -12.22 -14.89 14.77
C LYS A 98 -11.92 -16.18 14.00
N ARG A 99 -10.85 -16.18 13.18
CA ARG A 99 -10.49 -17.32 12.32
C ARG A 99 -9.13 -17.11 11.64
N THR A 100 -8.63 -18.18 11.03
CA THR A 100 -7.48 -18.11 10.10
C THR A 100 -7.90 -18.57 8.71
N LEU A 101 -7.49 -17.82 7.70
CA LEU A 101 -7.59 -18.21 6.31
C LEU A 101 -6.23 -18.75 5.86
N TYR A 102 -6.21 -19.95 5.26
CA TYR A 102 -4.99 -20.55 4.74
C TYR A 102 -4.95 -20.36 3.23
N LEU A 103 -3.90 -19.73 2.75
CA LEU A 103 -3.66 -19.54 1.33
C LEU A 103 -2.52 -20.44 0.86
N PRO A 104 -2.59 -20.94 -0.37
CA PRO A 104 -1.51 -21.76 -0.94
C PRO A 104 -0.26 -20.95 -1.28
N ALA A 105 -0.31 -19.62 -1.18
CA ALA A 105 0.73 -18.71 -1.66
C ALA A 105 0.83 -17.45 -0.80
N GLU A 106 1.85 -16.62 -1.03
CA GLU A 106 2.09 -15.37 -0.31
C GLU A 106 1.23 -14.23 -0.87
N PRO A 107 0.16 -13.81 -0.16
CA PRO A 107 -0.74 -12.77 -0.62
C PRO A 107 -0.12 -11.38 -0.40
N MET A 108 0.51 -10.80 -1.41
CA MET A 108 1.04 -9.43 -1.34
C MET A 108 0.84 -8.68 -2.66
N PRO A 109 0.01 -7.63 -2.70
CA PRO A 109 -0.91 -7.17 -1.66
C PRO A 109 -2.22 -7.96 -1.58
N LEU A 110 -2.84 -7.88 -0.40
CA LEU A 110 -4.23 -8.24 -0.17
C LEU A 110 -5.09 -6.98 -0.26
N VAL A 111 -6.19 -7.03 -0.98
CA VAL A 111 -7.07 -5.86 -1.18
C VAL A 111 -8.53 -6.28 -1.00
N ASP A 112 -9.30 -5.46 -0.31
CA ASP A 112 -10.76 -5.66 -0.21
C ASP A 112 -11.40 -5.46 -1.59
N PHE A 113 -12.27 -6.36 -2.01
CA PHE A 113 -12.92 -6.27 -3.31
C PHE A 113 -14.43 -6.05 -3.21
N ASP A 114 -15.10 -6.94 -2.50
CA ASP A 114 -16.55 -6.89 -2.29
C ASP A 114 -16.93 -7.49 -0.92
N ASP A 115 -18.22 -7.51 -0.58
CA ASP A 115 -18.73 -8.05 0.68
C ASP A 115 -18.32 -9.52 0.94
N HIS A 116 -17.85 -10.27 -0.07
CA HIS A 116 -17.60 -11.72 0.03
C HIS A 116 -16.18 -12.11 -0.27
N SER A 117 -15.39 -11.25 -0.90
CA SER A 117 -14.09 -11.61 -1.41
C SER A 117 -12.99 -10.58 -1.21
N LEU A 118 -11.78 -11.10 -1.06
CA LEU A 118 -10.53 -10.36 -1.12
C LEU A 118 -9.85 -10.66 -2.46
N PHE A 119 -9.15 -9.66 -2.98
CA PHE A 119 -8.32 -9.76 -4.18
C PHE A 119 -6.87 -9.95 -3.77
N VAL A 120 -6.19 -10.90 -4.38
CA VAL A 120 -4.82 -11.29 -4.06
C VAL A 120 -3.94 -11.17 -5.29
N TYR A 121 -2.78 -10.56 -5.12
CA TYR A 121 -1.66 -10.68 -6.03
C TYR A 121 -0.57 -11.50 -5.37
N ASP A 122 -0.23 -12.63 -5.99
CA ASP A 122 0.74 -13.57 -5.49
C ASP A 122 2.11 -13.32 -6.12
N MET A 123 2.93 -12.58 -5.38
CA MET A 123 4.28 -12.26 -5.81
C MET A 123 5.19 -13.49 -5.89
N GLN A 124 4.99 -14.50 -5.05
CA GLN A 124 5.80 -15.72 -5.12
C GLN A 124 5.55 -16.49 -6.40
N ASN A 125 4.30 -16.56 -6.85
CA ASN A 125 3.99 -17.25 -8.10
C ASN A 125 4.66 -16.56 -9.30
N VAL A 126 4.67 -15.23 -9.33
CA VAL A 126 5.42 -14.45 -10.33
C VAL A 126 6.92 -14.75 -10.24
N ASN A 127 7.46 -14.73 -9.02
CA ASN A 127 8.87 -14.98 -8.78
C ASN A 127 9.29 -16.41 -9.13
N ASN A 128 8.51 -17.39 -8.69
CA ASN A 128 8.82 -18.80 -8.91
C ASN A 128 8.83 -19.17 -10.39
N LYS A 129 7.93 -18.62 -11.22
CA LYS A 129 7.99 -18.80 -12.67
C LYS A 129 9.33 -18.34 -13.27
N SER A 130 10.02 -17.41 -12.61
CA SER A 130 11.34 -16.89 -13.03
C SER A 130 12.53 -17.64 -12.38
N TYR A 131 12.30 -18.41 -11.31
CA TYR A 131 13.36 -19.01 -10.47
C TYR A 131 13.52 -20.52 -10.60
N ILE A 132 12.57 -21.23 -11.22
CA ILE A 132 12.56 -22.69 -11.14
C ILE A 132 13.59 -23.27 -12.09
N GLU A 133 14.79 -23.54 -11.54
CA GLU A 133 15.68 -24.60 -12.03
C GLU A 133 15.33 -25.99 -11.40
N GLU A 134 14.41 -26.01 -10.40
CA GLU A 134 14.02 -27.26 -9.72
C GLU A 134 12.59 -27.68 -10.12
N PRO A 135 12.43 -28.84 -10.79
CA PRO A 135 11.13 -29.31 -11.30
C PRO A 135 10.07 -29.57 -10.23
N ASP A 136 10.46 -29.88 -8.99
CA ASP A 136 9.55 -30.26 -7.91
C ASP A 136 8.70 -29.12 -7.35
N LEU A 137 9.13 -27.87 -7.52
CA LEU A 137 8.38 -26.69 -7.09
C LEU A 137 7.33 -26.24 -8.10
N SER A 138 7.47 -26.62 -9.36
CA SER A 138 6.55 -26.21 -10.44
C SER A 138 5.13 -26.75 -10.26
N SER A 139 4.98 -27.91 -9.60
CA SER A 139 3.67 -28.53 -9.34
C SER A 139 2.83 -27.81 -8.26
N GLN A 140 3.42 -26.88 -7.53
CA GLN A 140 2.76 -26.09 -6.47
C GLN A 140 2.37 -24.68 -6.93
N LEU A 141 2.69 -24.30 -8.17
CA LEU A 141 2.36 -22.99 -8.69
C LEU A 141 0.88 -22.88 -9.02
N MET A 142 0.30 -21.75 -8.65
CA MET A 142 -1.07 -21.40 -9.02
C MET A 142 -1.17 -21.12 -10.52
N ASP A 143 -2.33 -21.37 -11.12
CA ASP A 143 -2.58 -21.12 -12.55
C ASP A 143 -2.41 -19.64 -12.92
N SER A 144 -2.69 -18.74 -11.98
CA SER A 144 -2.52 -17.30 -12.12
C SER A 144 -1.94 -16.69 -10.86
N SER A 145 -1.16 -15.62 -11.01
CA SER A 145 -0.65 -14.82 -9.90
C SER A 145 -1.70 -13.86 -9.32
N ILE A 146 -2.87 -13.75 -9.95
CA ILE A 146 -3.95 -12.85 -9.54
C ILE A 146 -5.22 -13.67 -9.38
N TYR A 147 -5.81 -13.61 -8.20
CA TYR A 147 -7.02 -14.35 -7.91
C TYR A 147 -7.85 -13.71 -6.80
N ARG A 148 -9.10 -14.13 -6.69
CA ARG A 148 -10.01 -13.75 -5.61
C ARG A 148 -10.20 -14.91 -4.65
N ILE A 149 -10.27 -14.59 -3.36
CA ILE A 149 -10.52 -15.57 -2.30
C ILE A 149 -11.76 -15.20 -1.49
N SER A 150 -12.37 -16.20 -0.91
CA SER A 150 -13.49 -16.02 0.03
C SER A 150 -13.03 -15.39 1.34
N LYS A 151 -13.66 -14.32 1.78
CA LYS A 151 -13.46 -13.70 3.11
C LYS A 151 -13.75 -14.67 4.26
N LYS A 152 -14.63 -15.65 4.07
CA LYS A 152 -15.00 -16.62 5.11
C LYS A 152 -14.03 -17.79 5.21
N THR A 153 -13.57 -18.31 4.07
CA THR A 153 -12.89 -19.62 4.03
C THR A 153 -11.47 -19.57 3.49
N GLY A 154 -11.05 -18.47 2.86
CA GLY A 154 -9.77 -18.38 2.15
C GLY A 154 -9.70 -19.16 0.84
N LYS A 155 -10.76 -19.89 0.47
CA LYS A 155 -10.79 -20.66 -0.78
C LYS A 155 -10.74 -19.73 -1.98
N VAL A 156 -9.98 -20.12 -3.01
CA VAL A 156 -9.97 -19.44 -4.29
C VAL A 156 -11.36 -19.52 -4.91
N LEU A 157 -11.89 -18.40 -5.30
CA LEU A 157 -13.18 -18.25 -5.97
C LEU A 157 -13.02 -18.13 -7.48
N GLU A 158 -11.93 -17.48 -7.91
CA GLU A 158 -11.70 -17.17 -9.32
C GLU A 158 -10.24 -16.80 -9.53
N TYR A 159 -9.65 -17.28 -10.61
CA TYR A 159 -8.39 -16.78 -11.15
C TYR A 159 -8.66 -15.66 -12.14
N VAL A 160 -7.89 -14.59 -12.08
CA VAL A 160 -7.99 -13.48 -13.01
C VAL A 160 -6.89 -13.61 -14.04
N GLU A 161 -7.25 -13.86 -15.29
CA GLU A 161 -6.31 -13.80 -16.40
C GLU A 161 -5.86 -12.37 -16.60
N PHE A 162 -4.56 -12.16 -16.51
CA PHE A 162 -3.97 -10.83 -16.63
C PHE A 162 -2.89 -10.82 -17.71
N PRO A 163 -2.91 -9.87 -18.65
CA PRO A 163 -1.93 -9.80 -19.73
C PRO A 163 -0.59 -9.33 -19.20
N ILE A 164 0.20 -10.26 -18.67
CA ILE A 164 1.56 -10.00 -18.21
C ILE A 164 2.49 -10.05 -19.41
N ASN A 165 3.21 -8.97 -19.66
CA ASN A 165 4.30 -8.97 -20.63
C ASN A 165 5.50 -9.72 -20.03
N ASP A 166 6.23 -10.43 -20.87
CA ASP A 166 7.47 -11.09 -20.47
C ASP A 166 8.59 -10.04 -20.29
N VAL A 167 8.44 -9.23 -19.25
CA VAL A 167 9.41 -8.21 -18.86
C VAL A 167 10.20 -8.73 -17.68
N ASP A 168 11.49 -8.94 -17.89
CA ASP A 168 12.40 -9.23 -16.78
C ASP A 168 12.53 -7.99 -15.88
N ILE A 169 11.71 -7.96 -14.83
CA ILE A 169 11.71 -6.91 -13.80
C ILE A 169 12.74 -7.18 -12.70
N PHE A 170 13.42 -8.35 -12.74
CA PHE A 170 14.41 -8.71 -11.76
C PHE A 170 15.77 -8.11 -12.09
N ILE A 171 16.41 -7.57 -11.09
CA ILE A 171 17.81 -7.17 -11.16
C ILE A 171 18.62 -8.29 -10.53
N TYR A 172 19.40 -8.98 -11.35
CA TYR A 172 20.28 -10.04 -10.90
C TYR A 172 21.58 -9.46 -10.35
N ASN A 173 21.93 -9.78 -9.14
CA ASN A 173 23.26 -9.50 -8.58
C ASN A 173 24.17 -10.73 -8.72
N ASN A 174 25.11 -10.64 -9.67
CA ASN A 174 26.03 -11.73 -9.98
C ASN A 174 26.96 -12.10 -8.80
N GLU A 175 27.32 -11.12 -7.95
CA GLU A 175 28.28 -11.33 -6.85
C GLU A 175 27.65 -12.16 -5.72
N MET A 176 26.37 -11.92 -5.43
CA MET A 176 25.64 -12.63 -4.38
C MET A 176 24.82 -13.81 -4.89
N LYS A 177 24.80 -14.06 -6.21
CA LYS A 177 23.93 -15.06 -6.86
C LYS A 177 22.46 -14.93 -6.44
N MET A 178 22.03 -13.72 -6.12
CA MET A 178 20.66 -13.43 -5.73
C MET A 178 19.97 -12.56 -6.78
N LYS A 179 18.76 -12.92 -7.13
CA LYS A 179 17.87 -12.04 -7.87
C LYS A 179 17.19 -11.11 -6.86
N TYR A 180 17.30 -9.81 -7.08
CA TYR A 180 16.57 -8.84 -6.27
C TYR A 180 15.26 -8.52 -6.94
N MET A 181 14.21 -8.73 -6.19
CA MET A 181 12.93 -8.19 -6.55
C MET A 181 12.81 -6.80 -5.94
N LYS A 182 12.48 -5.83 -6.74
CA LYS A 182 12.02 -4.55 -6.24
C LYS A 182 10.62 -4.76 -5.64
N PHE A 183 10.50 -4.60 -4.32
CA PHE A 183 9.24 -4.64 -3.63
C PHE A 183 8.42 -3.40 -4.02
N TYR A 184 7.54 -3.55 -4.94
CA TYR A 184 6.59 -2.51 -5.30
C TYR A 184 5.32 -2.71 -4.47
N VAL A 185 5.27 -2.02 -3.34
CA VAL A 185 4.11 -2.08 -2.46
C VAL A 185 2.91 -1.41 -3.11
N SER A 186 1.78 -2.10 -3.09
CA SER A 186 0.44 -1.54 -3.32
C SER A 186 0.17 -0.93 -4.69
N ARG A 187 0.27 -1.73 -5.74
CA ARG A 187 -0.12 -1.31 -7.10
C ARG A 187 -1.54 -1.68 -7.48
N ILE A 188 -2.25 -2.28 -6.55
CA ILE A 188 -3.67 -2.59 -6.67
C ILE A 188 -4.41 -1.71 -5.68
N LYS A 189 -5.34 -0.90 -6.18
CA LYS A 189 -6.07 0.10 -5.40
C LYS A 189 -7.55 0.05 -5.65
N ASN A 190 -8.31 0.08 -4.57
CA ASN A 190 -9.76 0.18 -4.60
C ASN A 190 -10.19 1.54 -5.15
N CYS A 191 -11.28 1.49 -5.89
CA CYS A 191 -12.04 2.66 -6.31
C CYS A 191 -13.55 2.33 -6.35
N ALA A 192 -14.36 3.32 -6.62
CA ALA A 192 -15.81 3.13 -6.68
C ALA A 192 -16.25 2.11 -7.76
N ALA A 193 -15.49 2.00 -8.86
CA ALA A 193 -15.77 1.11 -9.98
C ALA A 193 -15.23 -0.31 -9.81
N GLY A 194 -14.28 -0.53 -8.88
CA GLY A 194 -13.58 -1.81 -8.69
C GLY A 194 -12.15 -1.62 -8.20
N LEU A 195 -11.19 -2.20 -8.91
CA LEU A 195 -9.76 -2.13 -8.57
C LEU A 195 -8.95 -1.60 -9.75
N PHE A 196 -8.14 -0.58 -9.52
CA PHE A 196 -7.05 -0.25 -10.44
C PHE A 196 -5.88 -1.20 -10.20
N ILE A 197 -5.43 -1.86 -11.26
CA ILE A 197 -4.31 -2.79 -11.25
C ILE A 197 -3.20 -2.18 -12.10
N CYS A 198 -2.08 -1.87 -11.45
CA CYS A 198 -0.89 -1.29 -12.06
C CYS A 198 0.30 -2.18 -11.69
N LEU A 199 0.68 -3.09 -12.57
CA LEU A 199 1.79 -4.02 -12.36
C LEU A 199 3.02 -3.59 -13.15
N PRO A 200 4.23 -3.79 -12.59
CA PRO A 200 5.47 -3.44 -13.28
C PRO A 200 5.72 -4.25 -14.55
N GLU A 201 5.11 -5.43 -14.63
CA GLU A 201 5.18 -6.35 -15.78
C GLU A 201 4.33 -5.87 -16.96
N THR A 202 3.52 -4.82 -16.75
CA THR A 202 2.68 -4.27 -17.80
C THR A 202 2.98 -2.80 -18.04
N ASP A 203 2.79 -2.36 -19.28
CA ASP A 203 2.81 -0.94 -19.63
C ASP A 203 1.41 -0.30 -19.56
N THR A 204 0.43 -1.04 -19.01
CA THR A 204 -0.98 -0.65 -18.99
C THR A 204 -1.53 -0.76 -17.57
N VAL A 205 -2.24 0.28 -17.15
CA VAL A 205 -3.10 0.22 -15.97
C VAL A 205 -4.45 -0.33 -16.39
N PHE A 206 -4.94 -1.31 -15.65
CA PHE A 206 -6.24 -1.91 -15.88
C PHE A 206 -7.20 -1.57 -14.76
N LEU A 207 -8.48 -1.45 -15.08
CA LEU A 207 -9.58 -1.48 -14.14
C LEU A 207 -10.19 -2.89 -14.15
N TYR A 208 -10.14 -3.58 -13.02
CA TYR A 208 -10.94 -4.77 -12.77
C TYR A 208 -12.26 -4.33 -12.14
N GLY A 209 -13.31 -4.32 -12.93
CA GLY A 209 -14.62 -3.80 -12.55
C GLY A 209 -15.35 -4.69 -11.54
N LYS A 210 -16.39 -4.15 -10.90
CA LYS A 210 -17.30 -4.94 -10.04
C LYS A 210 -18.07 -6.02 -10.81
N ASP A 211 -18.20 -5.86 -12.12
CA ASP A 211 -18.74 -6.84 -13.06
C ASP A 211 -17.70 -7.92 -13.45
N LYS A 212 -16.51 -7.86 -12.87
CA LYS A 212 -15.36 -8.76 -13.09
C LYS A 212 -14.76 -8.67 -14.50
N THR A 213 -14.99 -7.58 -15.19
CA THR A 213 -14.34 -7.30 -16.48
C THR A 213 -13.02 -6.58 -16.26
N LEU A 214 -12.02 -6.92 -17.09
CA LEU A 214 -10.72 -6.26 -17.10
C LEU A 214 -10.66 -5.27 -18.28
N THR A 215 -10.54 -3.99 -17.99
CA THR A 215 -10.57 -2.92 -18.98
C THR A 215 -9.28 -2.11 -18.93
N PRO A 216 -8.56 -1.87 -20.05
CA PRO A 216 -7.40 -1.00 -20.07
C PRO A 216 -7.83 0.46 -19.86
N VAL A 217 -7.11 1.19 -19.00
CA VAL A 217 -7.41 2.59 -18.65
C VAL A 217 -6.37 3.54 -19.22
N ILE A 218 -5.10 3.23 -19.06
CA ILE A 218 -3.98 4.05 -19.57
C ILE A 218 -2.82 3.14 -19.96
N CYS A 219 -2.16 3.46 -21.07
CA CYS A 219 -0.98 2.74 -21.52
C CYS A 219 0.21 3.69 -21.61
N LYS A 220 1.35 3.27 -21.07
CA LYS A 220 2.61 3.99 -21.15
C LYS A 220 3.32 3.66 -22.46
N THR A 221 3.81 4.69 -23.15
CA THR A 221 4.70 4.57 -24.32
C THR A 221 5.94 5.43 -24.12
N PRO A 222 7.12 5.00 -24.55
CA PRO A 222 7.45 3.68 -25.11
C PRO A 222 7.33 2.56 -24.05
N LEU A 223 7.28 1.32 -24.53
CA LEU A 223 7.23 0.13 -23.65
C LEU A 223 8.46 0.07 -22.74
N VAL A 224 8.31 -0.50 -21.54
CA VAL A 224 9.38 -0.61 -20.55
C VAL A 224 10.62 -1.35 -21.09
N SER A 225 10.41 -2.37 -21.92
CA SER A 225 11.49 -3.13 -22.57
C SER A 225 12.38 -2.28 -23.49
N ASN A 226 11.87 -1.17 -24.00
CA ASN A 226 12.56 -0.29 -24.96
C ASN A 226 13.27 0.88 -24.27
N LEU A 227 13.28 0.95 -22.96
CA LEU A 227 13.87 2.05 -22.19
C LEU A 227 15.19 1.67 -21.52
N ASN A 228 16.12 2.63 -21.44
CA ASN A 228 17.33 2.53 -20.63
C ASN A 228 17.65 3.91 -20.00
N PRO A 229 17.56 4.11 -18.68
CA PRO A 229 17.05 3.15 -17.71
C PRO A 229 15.57 2.80 -17.96
N ARG A 230 15.17 1.64 -17.50
CA ARG A 230 13.77 1.19 -17.61
C ARG A 230 12.89 1.96 -16.63
N PHE A 231 11.70 2.35 -17.09
CA PHE A 231 10.68 3.00 -16.26
C PHE A 231 9.37 2.25 -16.35
N VAL A 232 8.77 2.01 -15.18
CA VAL A 232 7.46 1.36 -15.06
C VAL A 232 6.41 2.33 -14.54
N LEU A 233 5.15 2.00 -14.76
CA LEU A 233 4.05 2.64 -14.03
C LEU A 233 4.11 2.18 -12.57
N GLY A 234 4.44 3.10 -11.68
CA GLY A 234 4.62 2.86 -10.26
C GLY A 234 3.37 3.06 -9.43
N GLY A 235 2.36 3.71 -9.98
CA GLY A 235 1.10 3.96 -9.31
C GLY A 235 0.11 4.68 -10.18
N PHE A 236 -1.16 4.43 -9.92
CA PHE A 236 -2.27 5.08 -10.60
C PHE A 236 -3.43 5.32 -9.64
N LEU A 237 -4.07 6.47 -9.76
CA LEU A 237 -5.28 6.81 -9.06
C LEU A 237 -6.17 7.63 -9.98
N ASP A 238 -7.44 7.27 -10.09
CA ASP A 238 -8.47 8.09 -10.72
C ASP A 238 -9.35 8.70 -9.63
N ALA A 239 -9.30 10.01 -9.47
CA ALA A 239 -10.04 10.70 -8.42
C ALA A 239 -10.49 12.10 -8.87
N GLY A 240 -11.78 12.37 -8.73
CA GLY A 240 -12.38 13.61 -9.16
C GLY A 240 -12.23 13.86 -10.67
N ASN A 241 -11.73 15.02 -11.04
CA ASN A 241 -11.48 15.41 -12.44
C ASN A 241 -10.08 14.98 -12.95
N TYR A 242 -9.28 14.31 -12.13
CA TYR A 242 -7.87 14.08 -12.42
C TYR A 242 -7.49 12.59 -12.29
N GLN A 243 -6.46 12.23 -13.03
CA GLN A 243 -5.73 10.97 -12.88
C GLN A 243 -4.32 11.28 -12.41
N TYR A 244 -3.89 10.60 -11.35
CA TYR A 244 -2.57 10.74 -10.76
C TYR A 244 -1.73 9.53 -11.14
N ILE A 245 -0.55 9.79 -11.71
CA ILE A 245 0.29 8.77 -12.31
C ILE A 245 1.70 8.90 -11.73
N THR A 246 2.22 7.81 -11.20
CA THR A 246 3.62 7.72 -10.79
C THR A 246 4.39 6.85 -11.79
N VAL A 247 5.52 7.36 -12.26
CA VAL A 247 6.45 6.64 -13.14
C VAL A 247 7.75 6.44 -12.36
N GLU A 248 8.13 5.20 -12.15
CA GLU A 248 9.27 4.81 -11.32
C GLU A 248 10.39 4.18 -12.15
N PRO A 249 11.66 4.48 -11.82
CA PRO A 249 12.79 3.81 -12.45
C PRO A 249 12.96 2.39 -11.90
N LEU A 250 13.29 1.43 -12.76
CA LEU A 250 13.78 0.12 -12.37
C LEU A 250 15.28 0.21 -12.09
N ILE A 251 15.66 0.45 -10.86
CA ILE A 251 17.05 0.56 -10.41
C ILE A 251 17.34 -0.41 -9.27
N ASN A 252 18.60 -0.75 -9.08
CA ASN A 252 19.02 -1.69 -8.06
C ASN A 252 18.87 -1.09 -6.66
N MET A 253 17.98 -1.67 -5.85
CA MET A 253 17.72 -1.23 -4.46
C MET A 253 18.93 -1.42 -3.51
N MET A 254 19.87 -2.28 -3.88
CA MET A 254 21.06 -2.54 -3.07
C MET A 254 22.21 -1.58 -3.41
N ASP A 255 22.01 -0.70 -4.37
CA ASP A 255 22.98 0.37 -4.64
C ASP A 255 22.99 1.35 -3.48
N LYS A 256 24.18 1.72 -3.01
CA LYS A 256 24.36 2.70 -1.93
C LYS A 256 23.76 4.06 -2.22
N ASN A 257 23.59 4.40 -3.49
CA ASN A 257 22.98 5.65 -3.95
C ASN A 257 21.52 5.48 -4.34
N PHE A 258 20.90 4.33 -4.04
CA PHE A 258 19.53 4.01 -4.47
C PHE A 258 18.54 5.13 -4.15
N SER A 259 18.50 5.61 -2.90
CA SER A 259 17.52 6.62 -2.48
C SER A 259 17.65 7.91 -3.27
N ASP A 260 18.87 8.40 -3.46
CA ASP A 260 19.12 9.65 -4.18
C ASP A 260 18.77 9.51 -5.65
N GLU A 261 19.18 8.40 -6.28
CA GLU A 261 18.88 8.12 -7.67
C GLU A 261 17.39 7.90 -7.92
N TYR A 262 16.72 7.14 -7.05
CA TYR A 262 15.27 6.93 -7.12
C TYR A 262 14.52 8.26 -7.02
N ASN A 263 14.81 9.07 -6.00
CA ASN A 263 14.16 10.36 -5.79
C ASN A 263 14.39 11.34 -6.96
N ARG A 264 15.55 11.27 -7.59
CA ARG A 264 15.86 12.08 -8.77
C ARG A 264 15.08 11.65 -10.02
N LEU A 265 14.85 10.34 -10.18
CA LEU A 265 14.30 9.75 -11.39
C LEU A 265 12.78 9.52 -11.32
N VAL A 266 12.22 9.27 -10.15
CA VAL A 266 10.76 9.12 -9.98
C VAL A 266 10.03 10.36 -10.46
N LYS A 267 8.93 10.17 -11.16
CA LYS A 267 8.13 11.26 -11.73
C LYS A 267 6.66 11.09 -11.37
N HIS A 268 6.06 12.19 -10.92
CA HIS A 268 4.65 12.26 -10.58
C HIS A 268 3.94 13.18 -11.57
N TYR A 269 2.83 12.71 -12.12
CA TYR A 269 2.04 13.44 -13.11
C TYR A 269 0.58 13.51 -12.69
N ILE A 270 -0.10 14.53 -13.18
CA ILE A 270 -1.56 14.69 -13.13
C ILE A 270 -2.04 14.83 -14.56
N ARG A 271 -3.02 14.01 -14.95
CA ARG A 271 -3.76 14.18 -16.20
C ARG A 271 -5.12 14.77 -15.89
N ASP A 272 -5.46 15.88 -16.53
CA ASP A 272 -6.79 16.46 -16.51
C ASP A 272 -7.69 15.67 -17.48
N LYS A 273 -8.78 15.07 -16.96
CA LYS A 273 -9.70 14.27 -17.78
C LYS A 273 -10.55 15.09 -18.78
N LYS A 274 -10.63 16.41 -18.58
CA LYS A 274 -11.41 17.29 -19.47
C LYS A 274 -10.59 17.76 -20.65
N THR A 275 -9.34 18.12 -20.42
CA THR A 275 -8.46 18.68 -21.47
C THR A 275 -7.51 17.66 -22.05
N ASP A 276 -7.36 16.51 -21.41
CA ASP A 276 -6.39 15.45 -21.71
C ASP A 276 -4.92 15.88 -21.54
N GLU A 277 -4.70 17.04 -20.94
CA GLU A 277 -3.36 17.56 -20.68
C GLU A 277 -2.70 16.88 -19.50
N ILE A 278 -1.39 16.68 -19.57
CA ILE A 278 -0.58 16.05 -18.52
C ILE A 278 0.39 17.08 -17.95
N PHE A 279 0.36 17.23 -16.64
CA PHE A 279 1.18 18.15 -15.88
C PHE A 279 2.08 17.40 -14.90
N ARG A 280 3.18 18.05 -14.49
CA ARG A 280 3.95 17.61 -13.32
C ARG A 280 3.12 17.84 -12.07
N GLN A 281 3.02 16.81 -11.24
CA GLN A 281 2.35 16.92 -9.96
C GLN A 281 3.21 17.70 -8.97
N LYS A 282 2.58 18.65 -8.31
CA LYS A 282 3.13 19.37 -7.17
C LYS A 282 1.98 19.81 -6.27
N ILE A 283 1.95 19.31 -5.06
CA ILE A 283 0.95 19.64 -4.07
C ILE A 283 1.67 20.32 -2.91
N SER A 284 1.21 21.49 -2.51
CA SER A 284 1.75 22.21 -1.36
C SER A 284 0.64 22.49 -0.35
N LEU A 285 0.96 22.46 0.93
CA LEU A 285 0.09 22.95 1.97
C LEU A 285 0.31 24.47 2.13
N PRO A 286 -0.74 25.29 2.11
CA PRO A 286 -0.59 26.74 2.28
C PRO A 286 0.15 27.15 3.56
N ASP A 287 -0.06 26.37 4.62
CA ASP A 287 0.52 26.61 5.95
C ASP A 287 1.92 26.00 6.13
N TYR A 288 2.51 25.34 5.11
CA TYR A 288 3.84 24.73 5.19
C TYR A 288 4.71 25.13 3.99
N LYS A 289 5.51 26.18 4.18
CA LYS A 289 6.39 26.70 3.12
C LYS A 289 7.51 25.73 2.77
N GLY A 290 7.62 25.39 1.48
CA GLY A 290 8.75 24.63 0.94
C GLY A 290 8.63 23.10 1.13
N LYS A 291 7.53 22.59 1.63
CA LYS A 291 7.23 21.15 1.64
C LYS A 291 6.28 20.82 0.50
N ASP A 292 6.73 19.94 -0.38
CA ASP A 292 5.92 19.40 -1.46
C ASP A 292 5.42 17.99 -1.09
N PHE A 293 4.22 17.67 -1.52
CA PHE A 293 3.59 16.37 -1.34
C PHE A 293 3.24 15.78 -2.70
N PHE A 294 3.19 14.46 -2.76
CA PHE A 294 2.80 13.74 -3.95
C PHE A 294 1.69 12.73 -3.61
N ILE A 295 0.67 12.70 -4.47
CA ILE A 295 -0.35 11.67 -4.40
C ILE A 295 0.23 10.43 -5.07
N GLU A 296 0.43 9.41 -4.27
CA GLU A 296 0.96 8.12 -4.68
C GLU A 296 0.01 7.01 -4.24
N SER A 297 0.18 5.83 -4.78
CA SER A 297 -0.69 4.72 -4.44
C SER A 297 -0.69 4.39 -2.95
N HIS A 298 0.45 4.53 -2.27
CA HIS A 298 0.55 4.26 -0.82
C HIS A 298 0.02 5.37 0.08
N THR A 299 -0.19 6.58 -0.47
CA THR A 299 -0.77 7.71 0.29
C THR A 299 -2.28 7.83 0.12
N THR A 300 -2.91 6.91 -0.59
CA THR A 300 -4.34 7.00 -0.92
C THR A 300 -5.14 5.82 -0.39
N TYR A 301 -6.36 6.10 0.02
CA TYR A 301 -7.28 5.13 0.63
C TYR A 301 -8.68 5.32 0.06
N PHE A 302 -9.33 4.22 -0.28
CA PHE A 302 -10.75 4.23 -0.64
C PHE A 302 -11.57 3.78 0.56
N THR A 303 -12.48 4.64 1.02
CA THR A 303 -13.25 4.43 2.26
C THR A 303 -14.55 3.65 2.04
N GLY A 304 -14.79 3.17 0.84
CA GLY A 304 -16.08 2.61 0.41
C GLY A 304 -17.00 3.66 -0.23
N LYS A 305 -16.82 4.95 0.08
CA LYS A 305 -17.60 6.07 -0.49
C LYS A 305 -16.76 7.04 -1.30
N GLU A 306 -15.59 7.39 -0.78
CA GLU A 306 -14.70 8.38 -1.38
C GLU A 306 -13.25 7.93 -1.33
N THR A 307 -12.44 8.50 -2.20
CA THR A 307 -10.99 8.36 -2.14
C THR A 307 -10.41 9.52 -1.33
N LEU A 308 -9.50 9.18 -0.41
CA LEU A 308 -8.75 10.14 0.42
C LEU A 308 -7.26 10.02 0.11
N ALA A 309 -6.56 11.15 0.11
CA ALA A 309 -5.11 11.17 0.30
C ALA A 309 -4.80 11.41 1.77
N CYS A 310 -3.81 10.69 2.29
CA CYS A 310 -3.33 10.79 3.67
C CYS A 310 -1.83 10.99 3.65
N PHE A 311 -1.40 12.19 4.04
CA PHE A 311 0.02 12.53 4.13
C PHE A 311 0.45 12.54 5.58
N SER A 312 1.54 11.87 5.88
CA SER A 312 2.18 11.92 7.20
C SER A 312 3.13 13.10 7.28
N LEU A 313 2.98 13.90 8.32
CA LEU A 313 3.94 14.91 8.73
C LEU A 313 4.68 14.36 9.94
N ASP A 314 5.96 14.08 9.76
CA ASP A 314 6.82 13.65 10.85
C ASP A 314 6.91 14.75 11.91
N ILE A 315 6.77 14.37 13.18
CA ILE A 315 6.70 15.35 14.27
C ILE A 315 8.01 16.14 14.44
N PHE A 316 9.16 15.48 14.25
CA PHE A 316 10.47 16.14 14.35
C PHE A 316 10.67 17.13 13.19
N GLU A 317 10.30 16.73 11.95
CA GLU A 317 10.33 17.64 10.80
C GLU A 317 9.39 18.83 11.02
N LEU A 318 8.20 18.60 11.58
CA LEU A 318 7.22 19.64 11.84
C LEU A 318 7.72 20.65 12.88
N LYS A 319 8.31 20.17 13.98
CA LYS A 319 8.92 21.03 15.01
C LYS A 319 10.14 21.78 14.49
N GLN A 320 10.94 21.16 13.62
CA GLN A 320 12.04 21.85 12.98
C GLN A 320 11.55 22.95 12.02
N ALA A 321 10.50 22.68 11.24
CA ALA A 321 9.87 23.68 10.38
C ALA A 321 9.26 24.86 11.17
N GLU A 322 8.73 24.59 12.36
CA GLU A 322 8.27 25.63 13.29
C GLU A 322 9.42 26.55 13.71
N LYS A 323 10.54 25.98 14.17
CA LYS A 323 11.76 26.72 14.55
C LYS A 323 12.33 27.56 13.39
N GLU A 324 12.21 27.05 12.17
CA GLU A 324 12.68 27.73 10.94
C GLU A 324 11.68 28.75 10.37
N ASN A 325 10.55 29.00 11.04
CA ASN A 325 9.46 29.86 10.56
C ASN A 325 8.91 29.47 9.17
N LYS A 326 8.87 28.18 8.87
CA LYS A 326 8.27 27.63 7.65
C LYS A 326 6.78 27.33 7.79
N LEU A 327 6.26 27.34 9.02
CA LEU A 327 4.85 27.11 9.31
C LEU A 327 4.09 28.42 9.50
N SER A 328 2.82 28.42 9.11
CA SER A 328 1.89 29.52 9.29
C SER A 328 0.49 29.02 9.67
N GLY A 329 -0.44 29.94 9.95
CA GLY A 329 -1.84 29.64 10.19
C GLY A 329 -2.09 28.54 11.24
N LYS A 330 -3.11 27.75 11.00
CA LYS A 330 -3.54 26.67 11.91
C LYS A 330 -2.49 25.59 12.13
N LEU A 331 -1.67 25.32 11.12
CA LEU A 331 -0.63 24.29 11.24
C LEU A 331 0.46 24.74 12.22
N LYS A 332 0.84 26.03 12.22
CA LYS A 332 1.79 26.59 13.19
C LYS A 332 1.24 26.55 14.61
N GLU A 333 0.00 27.01 14.81
CA GLU A 333 -0.67 26.96 16.11
C GLU A 333 -0.71 25.53 16.65
N PHE A 334 -1.08 24.58 15.81
CA PHE A 334 -1.14 23.18 16.17
C PHE A 334 0.25 22.60 16.48
N ALA A 335 1.26 22.85 15.64
CA ALA A 335 2.62 22.38 15.85
C ALA A 335 3.21 22.85 17.18
N SER A 336 2.84 24.07 17.65
CA SER A 336 3.33 24.63 18.92
C SER A 336 2.81 23.85 20.14
N THR A 337 1.69 23.12 20.02
CA THR A 337 1.12 22.31 21.11
C THR A 337 1.70 20.90 21.21
N LEU A 338 2.45 20.46 20.19
CA LEU A 338 2.97 19.09 20.12
C LEU A 338 4.26 18.91 20.93
N ASN A 339 4.40 17.74 21.54
CA ASN A 339 5.60 17.27 22.22
C ASN A 339 6.27 16.17 21.40
N GLU A 340 7.50 16.37 20.94
CA GLU A 340 8.27 15.46 20.10
C GLU A 340 8.44 14.05 20.73
N ASN A 341 8.39 13.94 22.05
CA ASN A 341 8.62 12.67 22.76
C ASN A 341 7.35 11.90 23.14
N GLU A 342 6.19 12.55 23.08
CA GLU A 342 4.93 12.01 23.63
C GLU A 342 3.82 11.94 22.57
N ASP A 343 3.96 12.67 21.47
CA ASP A 343 2.93 12.73 20.43
C ASP A 343 3.27 11.92 19.19
N ASN A 344 2.23 11.50 18.49
CA ASN A 344 2.32 10.82 17.21
C ASN A 344 2.54 11.78 16.05
N ASN A 345 2.93 11.25 14.89
CA ASN A 345 2.95 12.01 13.65
C ASN A 345 1.58 12.62 13.33
N VAL A 346 1.61 13.74 12.65
CA VAL A 346 0.40 14.47 12.21
C VAL A 346 0.00 13.99 10.82
N TYR A 347 -1.28 13.78 10.60
CA TYR A 347 -1.79 13.36 9.29
C TYR A 347 -2.66 14.44 8.67
N VAL A 348 -2.41 14.70 7.40
CA VAL A 348 -3.24 15.57 6.57
C VAL A 348 -4.12 14.68 5.70
N LEU A 349 -5.43 14.74 5.92
CA LEU A 349 -6.41 14.07 5.06
C LEU A 349 -6.92 15.06 4.03
N ALA A 350 -6.86 14.68 2.76
CA ALA A 350 -7.35 15.47 1.65
C ALA A 350 -8.37 14.67 0.84
N THR A 351 -9.49 15.32 0.50
CA THR A 351 -10.54 14.78 -0.39
C THR A 351 -10.36 15.33 -1.80
N PHE A 352 -10.77 14.56 -2.78
CA PHE A 352 -10.77 14.97 -4.18
C PHE A 352 -12.15 15.55 -4.55
N LYS A 353 -12.16 16.72 -5.20
CA LYS A 353 -13.38 17.43 -5.67
C LYS A 353 -13.55 17.30 -7.17
#